data_baa4b4568f9e186aebdaed08c79c6aee
#
_entry.id   baa4b4568f9e186aebdaed08c79c6aee
#
_cell.length_a   1.000
_cell.length_b   1.000
_cell.length_c   1.000
_cell.angle_alpha   90.00
_cell.angle_beta   90.00
_cell.angle_gamma   90.00
#
_symmetry.space_group_name_H-M   'P 1'
#
loop_
_entity.id
_entity.type
_entity.pdbx_description
1 polymer ?
#
loop_
_entity_poly.entity_id
_entity_poly.type
_entity_poly.pdbx_seq_one_letter_code
_entity_poly.pdbx_strand_id
1 'polypeptide(L)'
;SGKIKKQSLHLVVNHWPSRYGGMEKSEPRRMAVAEQLRAIIDSVQQSEPNAAIILMGDFNDDPFNRSIVEGIKAGKNWPLEEGMNFNNPMYPLHQVDSSGTLTYRGKWNLFDQFLLSDDLLKGENKLQYVANSVAIHRPEMMQVGGDGPAKDMPRRAIYRGEFQERGFSDHFPVFMELKLN
;
A
#
# COMPACT_ATOMS: atom_id res chain seq x y z
N SER A 1 -12.59 -12.78 1.13
CA SER A 1 -13.71 -12.11 0.45
C SER A 1 -14.95 -12.10 1.35
N GLY A 2 -15.78 -11.11 1.18
CA GLY A 2 -17.03 -10.95 1.91
C GLY A 2 -18.06 -10.14 1.13
N LYS A 3 -19.26 -9.97 1.70
CA LYS A 3 -20.29 -9.11 1.12
C LYS A 3 -20.73 -8.05 2.11
N ILE A 4 -20.83 -6.81 1.64
CA ILE A 4 -21.38 -5.68 2.38
C ILE A 4 -22.60 -5.16 1.62
N LYS A 5 -23.79 -5.23 2.24
CA LYS A 5 -25.07 -4.86 1.58
C LYS A 5 -25.23 -5.49 0.18
N LYS A 6 -24.84 -6.74 -0.02
CA LYS A 6 -24.85 -7.50 -1.28
C LYS A 6 -23.75 -7.12 -2.31
N GLN A 7 -22.90 -6.14 -2.06
CA GLN A 7 -21.73 -5.87 -2.88
C GLN A 7 -20.60 -6.79 -2.45
N SER A 8 -19.94 -7.46 -3.39
CA SER A 8 -18.74 -8.25 -3.12
C SER A 8 -17.57 -7.32 -2.80
N LEU A 9 -16.83 -7.66 -1.73
CA LEU A 9 -15.60 -6.99 -1.35
C LEU A 9 -14.49 -8.03 -1.24
N HIS A 10 -13.44 -7.83 -2.02
CA HIS A 10 -12.24 -8.64 -1.99
C HIS A 10 -11.10 -7.84 -1.37
N LEU A 11 -10.61 -8.31 -0.23
CA LEU A 11 -9.42 -7.77 0.43
C LEU A 11 -8.26 -8.72 0.16
N VAL A 12 -7.20 -8.21 -0.43
CA VAL A 12 -5.97 -8.96 -0.71
C VAL A 12 -4.84 -8.33 0.07
N VAL A 13 -4.39 -9.03 1.11
CA VAL A 13 -3.28 -8.59 1.95
C VAL A 13 -1.99 -9.13 1.38
N ASN A 14 -1.01 -8.24 1.20
CA ASN A 14 0.25 -8.52 0.53
C ASN A 14 1.43 -8.33 1.47
N HIS A 15 2.46 -9.16 1.30
CA HIS A 15 3.81 -8.93 1.78
C HIS A 15 4.76 -9.49 0.71
N TRP A 16 5.27 -8.59 -0.13
CA TRP A 16 6.07 -8.98 -1.29
C TRP A 16 7.55 -9.19 -0.94
N PRO A 17 8.33 -9.85 -1.82
CA PRO A 17 9.76 -10.07 -1.60
C PRO A 17 10.52 -8.77 -1.37
N SER A 18 11.29 -8.73 -0.28
CA SER A 18 12.05 -7.55 0.12
C SER A 18 13.12 -7.15 -0.91
N ARG A 19 13.61 -5.93 -0.79
CA ARG A 19 14.72 -5.40 -1.61
C ARG A 19 16.10 -5.95 -1.19
N TYR A 20 16.13 -7.12 -0.52
CA TYR A 20 17.37 -7.74 -0.12
C TYR A 20 18.27 -8.03 -1.34
N GLY A 21 19.54 -7.60 -1.25
CA GLY A 21 20.50 -7.66 -2.36
C GLY A 21 20.46 -6.48 -3.34
N GLY A 22 19.56 -5.51 -3.09
CA GLY A 22 19.38 -4.29 -3.91
C GLY A 22 18.08 -4.28 -4.68
N MET A 23 17.60 -3.07 -4.95
CA MET A 23 16.30 -2.84 -5.60
C MET A 23 16.22 -3.53 -6.97
N GLU A 24 17.16 -3.24 -7.86
CA GLU A 24 17.21 -3.79 -9.23
C GLU A 24 17.32 -5.32 -9.25
N LYS A 25 18.20 -5.88 -8.42
CA LYS A 25 18.42 -7.33 -8.34
C LYS A 25 17.20 -8.09 -7.84
N SER A 26 16.41 -7.49 -6.96
CA SER A 26 15.22 -8.10 -6.35
C SER A 26 13.93 -7.79 -7.11
N GLU A 27 13.89 -6.78 -7.98
CA GLU A 27 12.71 -6.36 -8.76
C GLU A 27 12.04 -7.52 -9.51
N PRO A 28 12.75 -8.42 -10.23
CA PRO A 28 12.09 -9.51 -10.96
C PRO A 28 11.20 -10.40 -10.10
N ARG A 29 11.53 -10.56 -8.80
CA ARG A 29 10.72 -11.35 -7.86
C ARG A 29 9.40 -10.65 -7.56
N ARG A 30 9.42 -9.33 -7.36
CA ARG A 30 8.22 -8.55 -7.11
C ARG A 30 7.36 -8.43 -8.37
N MET A 31 7.99 -8.29 -9.54
CA MET A 31 7.27 -8.35 -10.82
C MET A 31 6.52 -9.68 -11.00
N ALA A 32 7.16 -10.80 -10.72
CA ALA A 32 6.50 -12.11 -10.81
C ALA A 32 5.30 -12.24 -9.86
N VAL A 33 5.40 -11.70 -8.63
CA VAL A 33 4.27 -11.66 -7.70
C VAL A 33 3.17 -10.73 -8.21
N ALA A 34 3.51 -9.57 -8.76
CA ALA A 34 2.57 -8.62 -9.33
C ALA A 34 1.77 -9.25 -10.50
N GLU A 35 2.45 -9.96 -11.39
CA GLU A 35 1.83 -10.66 -12.52
C GLU A 35 0.88 -11.78 -12.07
N GLN A 36 1.29 -12.59 -11.09
CA GLN A 36 0.43 -13.61 -10.51
C GLN A 36 -0.81 -13.02 -9.85
N LEU A 37 -0.63 -11.95 -9.06
CA LEU A 37 -1.73 -11.25 -8.43
C LEU A 37 -2.67 -10.64 -9.48
N ARG A 38 -2.12 -10.08 -10.55
CA ARG A 38 -2.92 -9.55 -11.68
C ARG A 38 -3.81 -10.65 -12.29
N ALA A 39 -3.27 -11.83 -12.56
CA ALA A 39 -4.04 -12.95 -13.11
C ALA A 39 -5.20 -13.38 -12.16
N ILE A 40 -4.97 -13.40 -10.85
CA ILE A 40 -6.01 -13.68 -9.85
C ILE A 40 -7.10 -12.61 -9.90
N ILE A 41 -6.72 -11.33 -9.95
CA ILE A 41 -7.65 -10.20 -10.01
C ILE A 41 -8.49 -10.26 -11.30
N ASP A 42 -7.86 -10.52 -12.45
CA ASP A 42 -8.55 -10.64 -13.71
C ASP A 42 -9.62 -11.74 -13.68
N SER A 43 -9.32 -12.88 -13.06
CA SER A 43 -10.29 -13.95 -12.84
C SER A 43 -11.47 -13.52 -11.95
N VAL A 44 -11.20 -12.77 -10.88
CA VAL A 44 -12.25 -12.21 -10.02
C VAL A 44 -13.12 -11.22 -10.79
N GLN A 45 -12.52 -10.30 -11.53
CA GLN A 45 -13.24 -9.29 -12.31
C GLN A 45 -14.07 -9.90 -13.47
N GLN A 46 -13.61 -11.02 -14.05
CA GLN A 46 -14.39 -11.76 -15.06
C GLN A 46 -15.65 -12.39 -14.44
N SER A 47 -15.55 -12.94 -13.24
CA SER A 47 -16.69 -13.58 -12.57
C SER A 47 -17.60 -12.57 -11.86
N GLU A 48 -17.04 -11.48 -11.36
CA GLU A 48 -17.72 -10.45 -10.60
C GLU A 48 -17.29 -9.04 -11.08
N PRO A 49 -17.81 -8.56 -12.23
CA PRO A 49 -17.33 -7.31 -12.87
C PRO A 49 -17.44 -6.05 -11.98
N ASN A 50 -18.37 -6.04 -11.02
CA ASN A 50 -18.59 -4.89 -10.10
C ASN A 50 -18.06 -5.18 -8.68
N ALA A 51 -17.14 -6.12 -8.54
CA ALA A 51 -16.53 -6.40 -7.24
C ALA A 51 -15.62 -5.26 -6.79
N ALA A 52 -15.82 -4.78 -5.58
CA ALA A 52 -14.89 -3.88 -4.94
C ALA A 52 -13.62 -4.66 -4.55
N ILE A 53 -12.45 -4.23 -5.03
CA ILE A 53 -11.17 -4.89 -4.75
C ILE A 53 -10.23 -3.90 -4.10
N ILE A 54 -9.65 -4.30 -2.96
CA ILE A 54 -8.62 -3.57 -2.25
C ILE A 54 -7.40 -4.47 -2.14
N LEU A 55 -6.29 -4.05 -2.74
CA LEU A 55 -4.98 -4.66 -2.50
C LEU A 55 -4.27 -3.79 -1.46
N MET A 56 -3.76 -4.40 -0.40
CA MET A 56 -3.13 -3.67 0.69
C MET A 56 -1.98 -4.44 1.30
N GLY A 57 -1.10 -3.74 2.00
CA GLY A 57 0.03 -4.31 2.74
C GLY A 57 1.38 -3.81 2.28
N ASP A 58 2.44 -4.55 2.65
CA ASP A 58 3.82 -4.24 2.30
C ASP A 58 4.16 -4.80 0.91
N PHE A 59 4.21 -3.93 -0.08
CA PHE A 59 4.61 -4.27 -1.45
C PHE A 59 6.14 -4.27 -1.65
N ASN A 60 6.92 -3.84 -0.66
CA ASN A 60 8.37 -3.68 -0.77
C ASN A 60 8.83 -2.85 -1.98
N ASP A 61 7.93 -2.07 -2.55
CA ASP A 61 8.15 -1.11 -3.63
C ASP A 61 7.33 0.17 -3.40
N ASP A 62 7.87 1.29 -3.84
CA ASP A 62 7.21 2.59 -3.78
C ASP A 62 6.13 2.70 -4.87
N PRO A 63 5.17 3.63 -4.74
CA PRO A 63 4.03 3.77 -5.67
C PRO A 63 4.38 3.92 -7.15
N PHE A 64 5.60 4.38 -7.47
CA PHE A 64 6.08 4.60 -8.84
C PHE A 64 6.92 3.45 -9.40
N ASN A 65 7.21 2.40 -8.61
CA ASN A 65 8.02 1.29 -9.07
C ASN A 65 7.25 0.42 -10.07
N ARG A 66 7.99 -0.24 -10.96
CA ARG A 66 7.45 -0.99 -12.08
C ARG A 66 6.48 -2.10 -11.67
N SER A 67 6.74 -2.78 -10.57
CA SER A 67 5.85 -3.82 -10.05
C SER A 67 4.45 -3.27 -9.71
N ILE A 68 4.35 -2.03 -9.25
CA ILE A 68 3.09 -1.33 -8.95
C ILE A 68 2.47 -0.78 -10.24
N VAL A 69 3.24 -0.02 -11.02
CA VAL A 69 2.71 0.69 -12.19
C VAL A 69 2.47 -0.25 -13.37
N GLU A 70 3.44 -1.09 -13.73
CA GLU A 70 3.36 -1.98 -14.89
C GLU A 70 2.75 -3.35 -14.52
N GLY A 71 3.17 -3.94 -13.39
CA GLY A 71 2.73 -5.26 -12.95
C GLY A 71 1.28 -5.29 -12.51
N ILE A 72 0.90 -4.48 -11.53
CA ILE A 72 -0.49 -4.38 -11.04
C ILE A 72 -1.34 -3.43 -11.89
N LYS A 73 -0.72 -2.51 -12.63
CA LYS A 73 -1.38 -1.43 -13.36
C LYS A 73 -2.12 -0.48 -12.41
N ALA A 74 -1.42 -0.01 -11.38
CA ALA A 74 -1.92 0.97 -10.43
C ALA A 74 -1.38 2.36 -10.76
N GLY A 75 -2.29 3.29 -11.08
CA GLY A 75 -1.99 4.69 -11.40
C GLY A 75 -2.21 5.63 -10.23
N LYS A 76 -1.69 6.85 -10.35
CA LYS A 76 -1.81 7.91 -9.35
C LYS A 76 -3.12 8.70 -9.43
N ASN A 77 -3.74 8.73 -10.60
CA ASN A 77 -4.88 9.57 -10.89
C ASN A 77 -6.21 8.81 -10.82
N TRP A 78 -7.26 9.53 -10.54
CA TRP A 78 -8.63 9.10 -10.80
C TRP A 78 -9.39 10.26 -11.45
N PRO A 79 -10.17 10.07 -12.53
CA PRO A 79 -10.40 8.79 -13.22
C PRO A 79 -9.12 8.08 -13.67
N LEU A 80 -9.19 6.75 -13.73
CA LEU A 80 -8.05 5.94 -14.11
C LEU A 80 -7.56 6.29 -15.52
N GLU A 81 -6.26 6.41 -15.68
CA GLU A 81 -5.62 6.56 -16.98
C GLU A 81 -5.80 5.27 -17.81
N GLU A 82 -5.73 5.40 -19.15
CA GLU A 82 -5.81 4.27 -20.04
C GLU A 82 -4.78 3.18 -19.69
N GLY A 83 -5.24 1.95 -19.60
CA GLY A 83 -4.41 0.80 -19.24
C GLY A 83 -4.20 0.61 -17.75
N MET A 84 -4.67 1.52 -16.87
CA MET A 84 -4.66 1.35 -15.42
C MET A 84 -5.92 0.65 -14.92
N ASN A 85 -5.77 -0.21 -13.91
CA ASN A 85 -6.85 -0.99 -13.33
C ASN A 85 -7.14 -0.61 -11.88
N PHE A 86 -6.16 0.02 -11.22
CA PHE A 86 -6.24 0.46 -9.83
C PHE A 86 -5.81 1.91 -9.69
N ASN A 87 -6.39 2.60 -8.73
CA ASN A 87 -5.89 3.86 -8.22
C ASN A 87 -5.04 3.61 -6.97
N ASN A 88 -3.92 4.30 -6.88
CA ASN A 88 -3.10 4.36 -5.69
C ASN A 88 -3.30 5.70 -4.98
N PRO A 89 -4.24 5.81 -4.02
CA PRO A 89 -4.54 7.06 -3.35
C PRO A 89 -3.41 7.54 -2.43
N MET A 90 -2.43 6.68 -2.18
CA MET A 90 -1.26 7.04 -1.36
C MET A 90 -0.12 7.69 -2.16
N TYR A 91 -0.22 7.70 -3.48
CA TYR A 91 0.82 8.29 -4.35
C TYR A 91 1.17 9.75 -3.96
N PRO A 92 0.21 10.64 -3.65
CA PRO A 92 0.52 11.99 -3.19
C PRO A 92 1.34 12.06 -1.91
N LEU A 93 1.16 11.09 -0.99
CA LEU A 93 1.90 11.06 0.27
C LEU A 93 3.39 10.80 0.05
N HIS A 94 3.75 10.07 -1.03
CA HIS A 94 5.14 9.82 -1.38
C HIS A 94 5.86 11.06 -1.90
N GLN A 95 5.14 12.05 -2.43
CA GLN A 95 5.70 13.30 -2.95
C GLN A 95 6.03 14.33 -1.86
N VAL A 96 5.60 14.06 -0.63
CA VAL A 96 5.90 14.91 0.53
C VAL A 96 7.25 14.51 1.10
N ASP A 97 8.17 15.46 1.22
CA ASP A 97 9.47 15.24 1.85
C ASP A 97 9.29 14.65 3.25
N SER A 98 10.15 13.69 3.58
CA SER A 98 10.11 12.98 4.87
C SER A 98 8.81 12.20 5.12
N SER A 99 8.12 11.78 4.05
CA SER A 99 6.91 10.97 4.13
C SER A 99 7.14 9.55 3.61
N GLY A 100 6.71 8.56 4.39
CA GLY A 100 6.82 7.13 4.06
C GLY A 100 6.38 6.27 5.24
N THR A 101 6.25 4.98 5.03
CA THR A 101 5.89 4.03 6.09
C THR A 101 7.12 3.48 6.80
N LEU A 102 8.28 3.51 6.15
CA LEU A 102 9.54 3.06 6.74
C LEU A 102 10.72 3.92 6.28
N THR A 103 11.85 3.76 6.96
CA THR A 103 13.12 4.36 6.54
C THR A 103 14.19 3.30 6.30
N TYR A 104 14.91 3.47 5.21
CA TYR A 104 16.08 2.66 4.92
C TYR A 104 17.26 3.56 4.53
N ARG A 105 18.38 3.45 5.26
CA ARG A 105 19.60 4.28 5.07
C ARG A 105 19.29 5.78 5.02
N GLY A 106 18.39 6.24 5.90
CA GLY A 106 18.00 7.65 6.00
C GLY A 106 17.04 8.15 4.93
N LYS A 107 16.56 7.28 4.05
CA LYS A 107 15.54 7.62 3.03
C LYS A 107 14.21 7.03 3.41
N TRP A 108 13.15 7.80 3.28
CA TRP A 108 11.78 7.35 3.42
C TRP A 108 11.33 6.56 2.20
N ASN A 109 10.58 5.48 2.43
CA ASN A 109 9.93 4.67 1.41
C ASN A 109 8.46 4.47 1.83
N LEU A 110 7.58 4.37 0.85
CA LEU A 110 6.15 4.13 1.04
C LEU A 110 5.79 2.74 0.52
N PHE A 111 6.11 1.70 1.29
CA PHE A 111 5.91 0.30 0.88
C PHE A 111 4.55 -0.26 1.28
N ASP A 112 4.00 0.25 2.39
CA ASP A 112 2.66 -0.13 2.84
C ASP A 112 1.63 0.76 2.14
N GLN A 113 0.81 0.14 1.27
CA GLN A 113 -0.05 0.88 0.36
C GLN A 113 -1.46 0.28 0.29
N PHE A 114 -2.40 1.09 -0.20
CA PHE A 114 -3.71 0.67 -0.69
C PHE A 114 -3.80 0.92 -2.19
N LEU A 115 -4.24 -0.12 -2.93
CA LEU A 115 -4.58 0.01 -4.35
C LEU A 115 -6.05 -0.34 -4.50
N LEU A 116 -6.84 0.55 -5.08
CA LEU A 116 -8.29 0.51 -5.09
C LEU A 116 -8.82 0.30 -6.49
N SER A 117 -9.74 -0.67 -6.68
CA SER A 117 -10.47 -0.80 -7.93
C SER A 117 -11.38 0.38 -8.17
N ASP A 118 -11.67 0.65 -9.44
CA ASP A 118 -12.50 1.75 -9.92
C ASP A 118 -13.90 1.77 -9.25
N ASP A 119 -14.44 0.60 -8.96
CA ASP A 119 -15.74 0.44 -8.29
C ASP A 119 -15.83 1.11 -6.91
N LEU A 120 -14.72 1.21 -6.19
CA LEU A 120 -14.66 1.93 -4.92
C LEU A 120 -14.60 3.44 -5.07
N LEU A 121 -14.27 3.93 -6.26
CA LEU A 121 -14.00 5.35 -6.52
C LEU A 121 -15.18 6.06 -7.18
N LYS A 122 -15.97 5.36 -8.00
CA LYS A 122 -17.06 5.92 -8.79
C LYS A 122 -18.23 6.49 -7.97
N GLY A 123 -18.40 6.05 -6.73
CA GLY A 123 -19.51 6.49 -5.89
C GLY A 123 -20.88 5.92 -6.28
N GLU A 124 -20.94 5.06 -7.27
CA GLU A 124 -22.16 4.42 -7.77
C GLU A 124 -22.53 3.17 -6.96
N ASN A 125 -21.59 2.63 -6.21
CA ASN A 125 -21.71 1.44 -5.42
C ASN A 125 -22.06 1.73 -3.96
N LYS A 126 -22.50 0.69 -3.24
CA LYS A 126 -22.87 0.80 -1.82
C LYS A 126 -21.67 1.04 -0.91
N LEU A 127 -20.50 0.56 -1.31
CA LEU A 127 -19.25 0.79 -0.61
C LEU A 127 -18.40 1.77 -1.44
N GLN A 128 -17.93 2.83 -0.83
CA GLN A 128 -17.16 3.87 -1.49
C GLN A 128 -15.97 4.29 -0.64
N TYR A 129 -14.82 4.50 -1.28
CA TYR A 129 -13.66 5.14 -0.68
C TYR A 129 -13.97 6.61 -0.35
N VAL A 130 -13.63 7.04 0.86
CA VAL A 130 -13.70 8.45 1.24
C VAL A 130 -12.45 9.14 0.71
N ALA A 131 -12.64 10.02 -0.25
CA ALA A 131 -11.52 10.70 -0.91
C ALA A 131 -10.60 11.41 0.09
N ASN A 132 -9.28 11.28 -0.11
CA ASN A 132 -8.22 11.86 0.73
C ASN A 132 -8.20 11.35 2.18
N SER A 133 -8.84 10.23 2.48
CA SER A 133 -8.84 9.64 3.83
C SER A 133 -7.64 8.74 4.13
N VAL A 134 -6.83 8.41 3.12
CA VAL A 134 -5.60 7.64 3.36
C VAL A 134 -4.61 8.43 4.19
N ALA A 135 -4.03 7.78 5.19
CA ALA A 135 -2.99 8.37 5.99
C ALA A 135 -2.00 7.33 6.54
N ILE A 136 -0.81 7.79 6.87
CA ILE A 136 0.19 7.02 7.60
C ILE A 136 0.00 7.35 9.08
N HIS A 137 -0.30 6.35 9.88
CA HIS A 137 -0.48 6.52 11.32
C HIS A 137 0.87 6.55 12.03
N ARG A 138 1.27 7.70 12.53
CA ARG A 138 2.58 7.95 13.16
C ARG A 138 2.42 8.42 14.61
N PRO A 139 1.93 7.59 15.53
CA PRO A 139 1.81 7.99 16.91
C PRO A 139 3.21 8.13 17.53
N GLU A 140 3.37 9.09 18.42
CA GLU A 140 4.64 9.40 19.10
C GLU A 140 5.27 8.15 19.72
N MET A 141 4.47 7.27 20.31
CA MET A 141 4.93 6.03 20.93
C MET A 141 5.61 5.07 19.93
N MET A 142 5.28 5.15 18.64
CA MET A 142 5.88 4.34 17.58
C MET A 142 7.12 4.99 16.95
N GLN A 143 7.47 6.20 17.35
CA GLN A 143 8.62 6.93 16.84
C GLN A 143 9.84 6.75 17.74
N VAL A 144 11.03 6.91 17.16
CA VAL A 144 12.30 6.87 17.92
C VAL A 144 12.31 7.94 19.00
N GLY A 145 11.84 9.14 18.67
CA GLY A 145 11.77 10.28 19.59
C GLY A 145 13.13 10.95 19.83
N GLY A 146 13.15 11.92 20.78
CA GLY A 146 14.33 12.72 21.08
C GLY A 146 14.60 13.82 20.06
N ASP A 147 15.78 14.43 20.10
CA ASP A 147 16.14 15.59 19.25
C ASP A 147 17.03 15.23 18.05
N GLY A 148 17.32 13.94 17.85
CA GLY A 148 18.19 13.46 16.81
C GLY A 148 17.51 13.40 15.42
N PRO A 149 18.30 13.20 14.33
CA PRO A 149 17.77 13.13 12.97
C PRO A 149 16.85 11.94 12.71
N ALA A 150 16.83 10.95 13.61
CA ALA A 150 15.98 9.76 13.51
C ALA A 150 14.66 9.89 14.31
N LYS A 151 14.39 11.02 14.93
CA LYS A 151 13.28 11.21 15.89
C LYS A 151 11.91 10.79 15.35
N ASP A 152 11.65 11.06 14.08
CA ASP A 152 10.37 10.81 13.41
C ASP A 152 10.32 9.43 12.72
N MET A 153 11.38 8.62 12.82
CA MET A 153 11.46 7.30 12.22
C MET A 153 10.71 6.26 13.05
N PRO A 154 10.20 5.17 12.42
CA PRO A 154 9.59 4.08 13.17
C PRO A 154 10.58 3.47 14.18
N ARG A 155 10.07 3.20 15.39
CA ARG A 155 10.84 2.56 16.46
C ARG A 155 10.81 1.06 16.30
N ARG A 156 11.85 0.50 15.76
CA ARG A 156 11.98 -0.93 15.45
C ARG A 156 11.91 -1.81 16.69
N ALA A 157 11.17 -2.92 16.60
CA ALA A 157 11.15 -3.94 17.65
C ALA A 157 12.48 -4.72 17.73
N ILE A 158 13.18 -4.85 16.60
CA ILE A 158 14.51 -5.49 16.53
C ILE A 158 15.47 -4.53 15.83
N TYR A 159 16.61 -4.27 16.48
CA TYR A 159 17.69 -3.48 15.90
C TYR A 159 19.01 -4.25 16.02
N ARG A 160 19.67 -4.52 14.89
CA ARG A 160 20.91 -5.31 14.79
C ARG A 160 20.82 -6.69 15.46
N GLY A 161 19.65 -7.34 15.38
CA GLY A 161 19.40 -8.64 15.98
C GLY A 161 19.02 -8.61 17.46
N GLU A 162 19.03 -7.45 18.11
CA GLU A 162 18.65 -7.29 19.51
C GLU A 162 17.21 -6.78 19.64
N PHE A 163 16.48 -7.34 20.58
CA PHE A 163 15.13 -6.91 20.90
C PHE A 163 15.15 -5.53 21.59
N GLN A 164 14.29 -4.64 21.14
CA GLN A 164 14.12 -3.30 21.69
C GLN A 164 12.84 -3.26 22.52
N GLU A 165 12.95 -3.18 23.83
CA GLU A 165 11.81 -3.25 24.78
C GLU A 165 10.65 -2.28 24.45
N ARG A 166 10.98 -1.11 23.90
CA ARG A 166 9.98 -0.09 23.50
C ARG A 166 9.74 -0.01 21.99
N GLY A 167 10.25 -0.97 21.24
CA GLY A 167 10.08 -1.02 19.81
C GLY A 167 8.78 -1.74 19.43
N PHE A 168 8.12 -1.29 18.37
CA PHE A 168 6.88 -1.90 17.86
C PHE A 168 7.09 -2.53 16.48
N SER A 169 7.47 -1.72 15.51
CA SER A 169 7.66 -2.12 14.12
C SER A 169 8.64 -1.18 13.45
N ASP A 170 9.29 -1.62 12.39
CA ASP A 170 10.07 -0.77 11.50
C ASP A 170 9.21 -0.11 10.40
N HIS A 171 7.91 -0.38 10.41
CA HIS A 171 6.91 0.27 9.57
C HIS A 171 5.85 0.97 10.41
N PHE A 172 5.34 2.09 9.87
CA PHE A 172 4.12 2.73 10.37
C PHE A 172 2.88 2.11 9.74
N PRO A 173 1.79 1.89 10.51
CA PRO A 173 0.52 1.47 9.96
C PRO A 173 -0.06 2.52 9.01
N VAL A 174 -0.84 2.04 8.05
CA VAL A 174 -1.62 2.88 7.15
C VAL A 174 -3.11 2.61 7.35
N PHE A 175 -3.95 3.62 7.14
CA PHE A 175 -5.39 3.47 7.18
C PHE A 175 -6.08 4.31 6.09
N MET A 176 -7.31 3.95 5.80
CA MET A 176 -8.22 4.72 4.95
C MET A 176 -9.66 4.54 5.46
N GLU A 177 -10.55 5.38 5.00
CA GLU A 177 -11.97 5.31 5.34
C GLU A 177 -12.80 4.83 4.13
N LEU A 178 -13.75 3.95 4.43
CA LEU A 178 -14.78 3.53 3.50
C LEU A 178 -16.14 3.95 4.06
N LYS A 179 -17.03 4.46 3.23
CA LYS A 179 -18.40 4.76 3.60
C LYS A 179 -19.38 3.81 2.93
N LEU A 180 -20.52 3.60 3.57
CA LEU A 180 -21.67 2.89 3.02
C LEU A 180 -22.70 3.92 2.55
N ASN A 181 -23.06 3.85 1.28
CA ASN A 181 -24.13 4.65 0.67
C ASN A 181 -25.50 3.97 0.83
#